data_5877db8cc651fe3e4a06ed581639d709
#
_entry.id   5877db8cc651fe3e4a06ed581639d709
#
_cell.length_a   1.000
_cell.length_b   1.000
_cell.length_c   1.000
_cell.angle_alpha   90.00
_cell.angle_beta   90.00
_cell.angle_gamma   90.00
#
_symmetry.space_group_name_H-M   'P 1'
#
loop_
_entity.id
_entity.type
_entity.pdbx_description
1 polymer ?
#
loop_
_entity_poly.entity_id
_entity_poly.type
_entity_poly.pdbx_seq_one_letter_code
_entity_poly.pdbx_strand_id
1 'polypeptide(L)'
;MNRSVNGPQSTTMNRQTDPGRPYDVVLFGATGYVGELTAEYLLEHAPEGCRWALAGRSRAKLEKLRDRLAALDSVRAADVALVTADAGDEAAMRALAESTHVVASTVGPYIWYGRELVAACAEAGTDYTDLTGEPEFVDLTYLRHHAQARKSGARIVHACGFDSVPHDLLAYFTVQQLPEGVPLTVDGFVRASGIISGGTLASALAIASRQRQAKAAAEERSRYEPQPSGRRVRAPLGAPRFSRETGMWALPLPTLDPQVVRRSAAALERYGPDFRYRHYASVKRLPVALAGPVGLGVVWAAAQVSPVRTWLMSRYEPGRGPSAEQRARARFRVRAVGEGGGQRVFTEVTGGDPGYGETAKILAEASLCLALDDLPTTAGQVTTATAMGDALIGRLRDAGLPFRVCHAD
;
A
#
# COMPACT_ATOMS: atom_id res chain seq x y z
N MET A 1 -41.55 28.75 8.58
CA MET A 1 -41.58 27.27 8.65
C MET A 1 -40.25 26.73 8.16
N ASN A 2 -39.36 26.51 9.14
CA ASN A 2 -38.02 25.95 8.88
C ASN A 2 -38.13 24.42 8.87
N ARG A 3 -37.88 23.77 7.75
CA ARG A 3 -37.67 22.33 7.68
C ARG A 3 -36.16 22.09 7.71
N SER A 4 -35.64 21.67 8.84
CA SER A 4 -34.32 21.11 9.00
C SER A 4 -34.27 19.78 8.25
N VAL A 5 -33.41 19.71 7.23
CA VAL A 5 -33.07 18.46 6.53
C VAL A 5 -32.01 17.74 7.39
N ASN A 6 -32.45 16.71 8.12
CA ASN A 6 -31.54 15.79 8.78
C ASN A 6 -30.80 14.96 7.68
N GLY A 7 -29.54 15.21 7.48
CA GLY A 7 -28.64 14.32 6.75
C GLY A 7 -28.45 13.00 7.54
N PRO A 8 -28.05 11.90 6.89
CA PRO A 8 -27.86 10.62 7.56
C PRO A 8 -26.76 10.75 8.63
N GLN A 9 -27.11 10.49 9.88
CA GLN A 9 -26.15 10.39 10.99
C GLN A 9 -25.26 9.20 10.72
N SER A 10 -23.97 9.45 10.49
CA SER A 10 -22.93 8.43 10.44
C SER A 10 -22.80 7.82 11.83
N THR A 11 -23.19 6.58 11.96
CA THR A 11 -22.99 5.81 13.19
C THR A 11 -21.51 5.41 13.23
N THR A 12 -20.68 6.22 13.88
CA THR A 12 -19.28 5.91 14.17
C THR A 12 -19.25 4.74 15.14
N MET A 13 -18.87 3.55 14.68
CA MET A 13 -18.48 2.47 15.57
C MET A 13 -17.13 2.81 16.19
N ASN A 14 -17.14 3.25 17.43
CA ASN A 14 -15.92 3.44 18.22
C ASN A 14 -15.33 2.05 18.56
N ARG A 15 -14.37 1.56 17.77
CA ARG A 15 -13.69 0.26 17.97
C ARG A 15 -12.70 0.26 19.13
N GLN A 16 -12.45 1.41 19.77
CA GLN A 16 -11.46 1.58 20.85
C GLN A 16 -11.77 0.81 22.15
N THR A 17 -12.84 0.03 22.22
CA THR A 17 -13.28 -0.61 23.45
C THR A 17 -13.65 -2.09 23.33
N ASP A 18 -13.05 -2.84 22.41
CA ASP A 18 -13.16 -4.31 22.51
C ASP A 18 -12.11 -4.83 23.51
N PRO A 19 -12.49 -5.10 24.77
CA PRO A 19 -11.56 -5.54 25.81
C PRO A 19 -10.99 -6.95 25.56
N GLY A 20 -11.47 -7.64 24.50
CA GLY A 20 -11.04 -8.99 24.15
C GLY A 20 -9.72 -9.06 23.37
N ARG A 21 -9.23 -7.95 22.78
CA ARG A 21 -8.03 -7.94 21.97
C ARG A 21 -6.85 -7.28 22.68
N PRO A 22 -5.77 -8.04 23.00
CA PRO A 22 -4.64 -7.50 23.76
C PRO A 22 -3.82 -6.47 22.99
N TYR A 23 -3.87 -6.45 21.63
CA TYR A 23 -3.06 -5.56 20.81
C TYR A 23 -3.91 -4.68 19.90
N ASP A 24 -3.45 -3.45 19.69
CA ASP A 24 -4.01 -2.53 18.70
C ASP A 24 -3.41 -2.82 17.32
N VAL A 25 -2.08 -3.12 17.27
CA VAL A 25 -1.36 -3.48 16.05
C VAL A 25 -0.44 -4.67 16.30
N VAL A 26 -0.44 -5.66 15.41
CA VAL A 26 0.57 -6.72 15.35
C VAL A 26 1.37 -6.60 14.06
N LEU A 27 2.69 -6.41 14.18
CA LEU A 27 3.61 -6.41 13.04
C LEU A 27 4.09 -7.85 12.77
N PHE A 28 3.52 -8.49 11.75
CA PHE A 28 3.88 -9.82 11.32
C PHE A 28 4.99 -9.80 10.26
N GLY A 29 6.04 -10.60 10.50
CA GLY A 29 7.27 -10.58 9.71
C GLY A 29 8.29 -9.55 10.24
N ALA A 30 8.18 -9.19 11.50
CA ALA A 30 8.98 -8.14 12.15
C ALA A 30 10.50 -8.35 12.03
N THR A 31 10.98 -9.58 11.89
CA THR A 31 12.42 -9.91 11.77
C THR A 31 12.95 -9.86 10.33
N GLY A 32 12.14 -9.46 9.36
CA GLY A 32 12.57 -9.14 8.01
C GLY A 32 13.10 -7.71 7.93
N TYR A 33 13.85 -7.38 6.86
CA TYR A 33 14.50 -6.07 6.75
C TYR A 33 13.50 -4.89 6.85
N VAL A 34 12.39 -4.92 6.10
CA VAL A 34 11.34 -3.88 6.20
C VAL A 34 10.61 -3.99 7.54
N GLY A 35 10.40 -5.21 8.05
CA GLY A 35 9.78 -5.43 9.36
C GLY A 35 10.58 -4.79 10.49
N GLU A 36 11.90 -4.89 10.48
CA GLU A 36 12.78 -4.24 11.45
C GLU A 36 12.67 -2.71 11.40
N LEU A 37 12.69 -2.12 10.19
CA LEU A 37 12.50 -0.67 10.01
C LEU A 37 11.10 -0.21 10.44
N THR A 38 10.08 -1.02 10.20
CA THR A 38 8.70 -0.73 10.65
C THR A 38 8.61 -0.80 12.19
N ALA A 39 9.31 -1.77 12.80
CA ALA A 39 9.37 -1.89 14.26
C ALA A 39 10.11 -0.69 14.92
N GLU A 40 11.22 -0.26 14.33
CA GLU A 40 11.94 0.95 14.77
C GLU A 40 11.04 2.18 14.68
N TYR A 41 10.33 2.34 13.55
CA TYR A 41 9.39 3.45 13.36
C TYR A 41 8.23 3.41 14.38
N LEU A 42 7.62 2.25 14.62
CA LEU A 42 6.55 2.10 15.63
C LEU A 42 7.05 2.41 17.02
N LEU A 43 8.28 1.99 17.37
CA LEU A 43 8.87 2.30 18.67
C LEU A 43 8.95 3.82 18.90
N GLU A 44 9.37 4.57 17.88
CA GLU A 44 9.58 6.02 17.99
C GLU A 44 8.26 6.82 17.93
N HIS A 45 7.27 6.36 17.13
CA HIS A 45 6.13 7.17 16.71
C HIS A 45 4.76 6.63 17.14
N ALA A 46 4.64 5.38 17.61
CA ALA A 46 3.37 4.91 18.12
C ALA A 46 2.92 5.77 19.30
N PRO A 47 1.66 6.22 19.36
CA PRO A 47 1.17 7.03 20.48
C PRO A 47 1.32 6.33 21.81
N GLU A 48 1.44 7.10 22.88
CA GLU A 48 1.45 6.56 24.25
C GLU A 48 0.17 5.77 24.51
N GLY A 49 0.30 4.58 25.11
CA GLY A 49 -0.81 3.67 25.35
C GLY A 49 -1.19 2.78 24.16
N CYS A 50 -0.60 2.94 22.96
CA CYS A 50 -0.76 2.02 21.86
C CYS A 50 -0.09 0.67 22.19
N ARG A 51 -0.88 -0.39 22.21
CA ARG A 51 -0.42 -1.75 22.51
C ARG A 51 -0.06 -2.45 21.21
N TRP A 52 1.20 -2.69 20.97
CA TRP A 52 1.62 -3.36 19.75
C TRP A 52 2.57 -4.52 20.01
N ALA A 53 2.67 -5.44 19.05
CA ALA A 53 3.47 -6.64 19.17
C ALA A 53 4.31 -6.92 17.92
N LEU A 54 5.48 -7.52 18.12
CA LEU A 54 6.31 -8.11 17.07
C LEU A 54 5.90 -9.56 16.86
N ALA A 55 5.58 -9.94 15.63
CA ALA A 55 5.20 -11.32 15.31
C ALA A 55 6.08 -11.92 14.22
N GLY A 56 6.33 -13.23 14.33
CA GLY A 56 7.13 -14.00 13.39
C GLY A 56 7.40 -15.41 13.87
N ARG A 57 7.99 -16.25 13.02
CA ARG A 57 8.16 -17.68 13.30
C ARG A 57 9.29 -18.05 14.26
N SER A 58 10.23 -17.15 14.53
CA SER A 58 11.38 -17.44 15.38
C SER A 58 11.41 -16.55 16.62
N ARG A 59 11.07 -17.11 17.76
CA ARG A 59 11.10 -16.43 19.06
C ARG A 59 12.44 -15.78 19.35
N ALA A 60 13.55 -16.51 19.13
CA ALA A 60 14.88 -16.00 19.38
C ALA A 60 15.26 -14.79 18.50
N LYS A 61 14.75 -14.73 17.24
CA LYS A 61 14.96 -13.54 16.40
C LYS A 61 14.12 -12.37 16.84
N LEU A 62 12.90 -12.60 17.33
CA LEU A 62 12.03 -11.57 17.89
C LEU A 62 12.64 -10.97 19.17
N GLU A 63 13.20 -11.79 20.04
CA GLU A 63 13.91 -11.36 21.25
C GLU A 63 15.12 -10.49 20.89
N LYS A 64 15.96 -10.93 19.95
CA LYS A 64 17.09 -10.13 19.46
C LYS A 64 16.65 -8.78 18.85
N LEU A 65 15.51 -8.74 18.15
CA LEU A 65 14.96 -7.49 17.63
C LEU A 65 14.53 -6.59 18.78
N ARG A 66 13.77 -7.10 19.75
CA ARG A 66 13.37 -6.33 20.93
C ARG A 66 14.57 -5.81 21.72
N ASP A 67 15.63 -6.59 21.88
CA ASP A 67 16.87 -6.14 22.55
C ASP A 67 17.54 -4.98 21.78
N ARG A 68 17.50 -5.00 20.44
CA ARG A 68 17.97 -3.87 19.63
C ARG A 68 17.07 -2.63 19.78
N LEU A 69 15.75 -2.81 19.83
CA LEU A 69 14.81 -1.73 20.10
C LEU A 69 15.03 -1.15 21.49
N ALA A 70 15.33 -1.97 22.50
CA ALA A 70 15.65 -1.51 23.83
C ALA A 70 16.95 -0.69 23.91
N ALA A 71 17.89 -0.89 22.97
CA ALA A 71 19.07 -0.04 22.86
C ALA A 71 18.74 1.36 22.28
N LEU A 72 17.61 1.53 21.60
CA LEU A 72 17.11 2.81 21.11
C LEU A 72 16.26 3.51 22.19
N ASP A 73 15.29 2.80 22.74
CA ASP A 73 14.42 3.25 23.83
C ASP A 73 14.03 2.05 24.71
N SER A 74 14.69 1.93 25.87
CA SER A 74 14.50 0.80 26.78
C SER A 74 13.12 0.82 27.46
N VAL A 75 12.54 1.99 27.68
CA VAL A 75 11.23 2.14 28.35
C VAL A 75 10.12 1.69 27.39
N ARG A 76 10.10 2.21 26.19
CA ARG A 76 9.08 1.87 25.19
C ARG A 76 9.20 0.43 24.71
N ALA A 77 10.43 -0.09 24.58
CA ALA A 77 10.65 -1.45 24.14
C ALA A 77 10.25 -2.52 25.18
N ALA A 78 10.22 -2.16 26.46
CA ALA A 78 9.81 -3.09 27.53
C ALA A 78 8.35 -3.56 27.37
N ASP A 79 7.48 -2.71 26.82
CA ASP A 79 6.05 -2.98 26.62
C ASP A 79 5.77 -3.72 25.30
N VAL A 80 6.79 -3.91 24.44
CA VAL A 80 6.61 -4.58 23.14
C VAL A 80 6.46 -6.08 23.31
N ALA A 81 5.28 -6.57 23.04
CA ALA A 81 4.98 -8.00 23.12
C ALA A 81 5.59 -8.79 21.96
N LEU A 82 5.81 -10.09 22.18
CA LEU A 82 6.35 -11.00 21.17
C LEU A 82 5.37 -12.16 20.93
N VAL A 83 4.95 -12.33 19.67
CA VAL A 83 4.02 -13.37 19.22
C VAL A 83 4.73 -14.30 18.26
N THR A 84 4.79 -15.61 18.59
CA THR A 84 5.34 -16.61 17.67
C THR A 84 4.23 -17.14 16.79
N ALA A 85 4.37 -16.98 15.46
CA ALA A 85 3.40 -17.46 14.48
C ALA A 85 4.11 -17.78 13.15
N ASP A 86 3.71 -18.87 12.51
CA ASP A 86 4.19 -19.28 11.17
C ASP A 86 3.08 -19.06 10.14
N ALA A 87 3.41 -18.46 9.00
CA ALA A 87 2.47 -18.18 7.91
C ALA A 87 1.82 -19.45 7.30
N GLY A 88 2.45 -20.61 7.45
CA GLY A 88 1.94 -21.90 7.00
C GLY A 88 1.03 -22.61 8.01
N ASP A 89 0.85 -22.06 9.21
CA ASP A 89 -0.01 -22.61 10.25
C ASP A 89 -1.31 -21.82 10.36
N GLU A 90 -2.42 -22.38 9.85
CA GLU A 90 -3.74 -21.74 9.87
C GLU A 90 -4.22 -21.42 11.28
N ALA A 91 -3.95 -22.29 12.27
CA ALA A 91 -4.36 -22.06 13.65
C ALA A 91 -3.60 -20.90 14.27
N ALA A 92 -2.29 -20.80 13.99
CA ALA A 92 -1.47 -19.67 14.42
C ALA A 92 -1.91 -18.36 13.75
N MET A 93 -2.27 -18.37 12.45
CA MET A 93 -2.79 -17.20 11.75
C MET A 93 -4.13 -16.74 12.31
N ARG A 94 -5.02 -17.67 12.66
CA ARG A 94 -6.29 -17.37 13.32
C ARG A 94 -6.08 -16.74 14.70
N ALA A 95 -5.27 -17.37 15.54
CA ALA A 95 -4.97 -16.84 16.87
C ALA A 95 -4.33 -15.45 16.82
N LEU A 96 -3.44 -15.21 15.83
CA LEU A 96 -2.83 -13.90 15.61
C LEU A 96 -3.87 -12.86 15.20
N ALA A 97 -4.76 -13.19 14.26
CA ALA A 97 -5.81 -12.27 13.81
C ALA A 97 -6.80 -11.94 14.95
N GLU A 98 -7.18 -12.92 15.76
CA GLU A 98 -8.09 -12.74 16.91
C GLU A 98 -7.46 -11.88 18.04
N SER A 99 -6.12 -11.83 18.11
CA SER A 99 -5.40 -11.12 19.17
C SER A 99 -5.26 -9.61 18.97
N THR A 100 -5.62 -9.06 17.81
CA THR A 100 -5.32 -7.67 17.48
C THR A 100 -6.43 -6.98 16.69
N HIS A 101 -6.45 -5.66 16.71
CA HIS A 101 -7.34 -4.86 15.86
C HIS A 101 -6.81 -4.76 14.43
N VAL A 102 -5.48 -4.64 14.24
CA VAL A 102 -4.84 -4.52 12.93
C VAL A 102 -3.63 -5.45 12.85
N VAL A 103 -3.50 -6.19 11.74
CA VAL A 103 -2.27 -6.89 11.36
C VAL A 103 -1.56 -6.13 10.26
N ALA A 104 -0.32 -5.72 10.51
CA ALA A 104 0.61 -5.19 9.51
C ALA A 104 1.54 -6.32 9.05
N SER A 105 1.44 -6.76 7.80
CA SER A 105 2.23 -7.88 7.28
C SER A 105 3.36 -7.42 6.34
N THR A 106 4.58 -7.87 6.65
CA THR A 106 5.77 -7.72 5.79
C THR A 106 6.26 -9.05 5.23
N VAL A 107 5.43 -10.11 5.30
CA VAL A 107 5.80 -11.47 4.89
C VAL A 107 5.43 -11.70 3.43
N GLY A 108 6.36 -11.47 2.53
CA GLY A 108 6.23 -11.76 1.11
C GLY A 108 7.17 -12.88 0.61
N PRO A 109 6.99 -13.39 -0.63
CA PRO A 109 5.92 -13.07 -1.58
C PRO A 109 4.53 -13.49 -1.09
N TYR A 110 3.58 -12.56 -1.23
CA TYR A 110 2.25 -12.69 -0.62
C TYR A 110 1.39 -13.78 -1.26
N ILE A 111 1.59 -14.05 -2.56
CA ILE A 111 0.89 -15.14 -3.26
C ILE A 111 1.12 -16.52 -2.61
N TRP A 112 2.24 -16.68 -1.89
CA TRP A 112 2.58 -17.93 -1.21
C TRP A 112 2.37 -17.90 0.30
N TYR A 113 2.54 -16.75 0.95
CA TYR A 113 2.57 -16.65 2.41
C TYR A 113 1.47 -15.74 3.02
N GLY A 114 0.73 -14.98 2.19
CA GLY A 114 -0.25 -14.01 2.68
C GLY A 114 -1.68 -14.55 2.81
N ARG A 115 -1.99 -15.67 2.15
CA ARG A 115 -3.38 -16.13 1.96
C ARG A 115 -4.07 -16.49 3.26
N GLU A 116 -3.44 -17.30 4.09
CA GLU A 116 -4.01 -17.80 5.34
C GLU A 116 -4.24 -16.65 6.33
N LEU A 117 -3.32 -15.70 6.38
CA LEU A 117 -3.45 -14.54 7.26
C LEU A 117 -4.61 -13.62 6.81
N VAL A 118 -4.76 -13.37 5.50
CA VAL A 118 -5.89 -12.57 4.98
C VAL A 118 -7.22 -13.27 5.26
N ALA A 119 -7.28 -14.60 5.09
CA ALA A 119 -8.46 -15.39 5.43
C ALA A 119 -8.82 -15.23 6.91
N ALA A 120 -7.85 -15.42 7.81
CA ALA A 120 -8.03 -15.29 9.25
C ALA A 120 -8.48 -13.87 9.65
N CYS A 121 -7.89 -12.82 9.08
CA CYS A 121 -8.30 -11.45 9.33
C CYS A 121 -9.73 -11.18 8.85
N ALA A 122 -10.08 -11.66 7.65
CA ALA A 122 -11.43 -11.53 7.12
C ALA A 122 -12.50 -12.23 7.97
N GLU A 123 -12.17 -13.38 8.57
CA GLU A 123 -13.05 -14.13 9.47
C GLU A 123 -13.18 -13.47 10.84
N ALA A 124 -12.05 -13.03 11.43
CA ALA A 124 -11.99 -12.46 12.76
C ALA A 124 -12.51 -11.02 12.87
N GLY A 125 -12.78 -10.33 11.75
CA GLY A 125 -13.10 -8.90 11.75
C GLY A 125 -11.88 -8.01 12.06
N THR A 126 -10.67 -8.52 11.78
CA THR A 126 -9.40 -7.83 12.00
C THR A 126 -8.99 -7.08 10.75
N ASP A 127 -8.59 -5.83 10.90
CA ASP A 127 -8.07 -5.06 9.78
C ASP A 127 -6.68 -5.58 9.36
N TYR A 128 -6.40 -5.51 8.08
CA TYR A 128 -5.17 -6.04 7.49
C TYR A 128 -4.49 -5.02 6.58
N THR A 129 -3.19 -4.88 6.74
CA THR A 129 -2.32 -4.09 5.85
C THR A 129 -1.12 -4.91 5.40
N ASP A 130 -0.64 -4.69 4.17
CA ASP A 130 0.54 -5.33 3.63
C ASP A 130 1.31 -4.43 2.65
N LEU A 131 2.41 -4.95 2.13
CA LEU A 131 3.29 -4.30 1.15
C LEU A 131 3.26 -5.01 -0.20
N THR A 132 2.15 -5.67 -0.55
CA THR A 132 2.08 -6.42 -1.80
C THR A 132 2.09 -5.52 -3.03
N GLY A 133 2.94 -5.83 -4.00
CA GLY A 133 2.86 -5.32 -5.36
C GLY A 133 2.31 -6.35 -6.35
N GLU A 134 1.67 -7.43 -5.88
CA GLU A 134 1.27 -8.63 -6.63
C GLU A 134 -0.22 -8.57 -7.04
N PRO A 135 -0.57 -8.17 -8.30
CA PRO A 135 -1.98 -8.03 -8.72
C PRO A 135 -2.78 -9.33 -8.59
N GLU A 136 -2.16 -10.48 -8.89
CA GLU A 136 -2.80 -11.79 -8.75
C GLU A 136 -3.24 -12.05 -7.31
N PHE A 137 -2.38 -11.77 -6.33
CA PHE A 137 -2.71 -11.93 -4.92
C PHE A 137 -3.89 -11.05 -4.51
N VAL A 138 -3.85 -9.77 -4.90
CA VAL A 138 -4.92 -8.79 -4.62
C VAL A 138 -6.26 -9.22 -5.24
N ASP A 139 -6.26 -9.77 -6.46
CA ASP A 139 -7.49 -10.19 -7.11
C ASP A 139 -8.03 -11.50 -6.52
N LEU A 140 -7.16 -12.47 -6.21
CA LEU A 140 -7.56 -13.73 -5.57
C LEU A 140 -8.09 -13.53 -4.16
N THR A 141 -7.50 -12.62 -3.38
CA THR A 141 -8.00 -12.31 -2.02
C THR A 141 -9.34 -11.60 -2.07
N TYR A 142 -9.58 -10.73 -3.06
CA TYR A 142 -10.90 -10.17 -3.30
C TYR A 142 -11.95 -11.26 -3.56
N LEU A 143 -11.69 -12.12 -4.52
CA LEU A 143 -12.62 -13.18 -4.93
C LEU A 143 -12.98 -14.12 -3.76
N ARG A 144 -12.04 -14.39 -2.88
CA ARG A 144 -12.22 -15.37 -1.79
C ARG A 144 -12.71 -14.77 -0.49
N HIS A 145 -12.24 -13.58 -0.14
CA HIS A 145 -12.37 -13.06 1.23
C HIS A 145 -13.12 -11.73 1.33
N HIS A 146 -13.37 -10.99 0.22
CA HIS A 146 -14.06 -9.71 0.26
C HIS A 146 -15.45 -9.80 0.91
N ALA A 147 -16.25 -10.79 0.53
CA ALA A 147 -17.59 -10.96 1.07
C ALA A 147 -17.58 -11.28 2.58
N GLN A 148 -16.65 -12.14 3.01
CA GLN A 148 -16.46 -12.47 4.42
C GLN A 148 -15.97 -11.27 5.23
N ALA A 149 -14.98 -10.53 4.71
CA ALA A 149 -14.48 -9.31 5.35
C ALA A 149 -15.57 -8.24 5.48
N ARG A 150 -16.45 -8.10 4.47
CA ARG A 150 -17.64 -7.23 4.58
C ARG A 150 -18.59 -7.67 5.70
N LYS A 151 -18.78 -8.96 5.85
CA LYS A 151 -19.68 -9.53 6.88
C LYS A 151 -19.12 -9.33 8.29
N SER A 152 -17.82 -9.54 8.47
CA SER A 152 -17.15 -9.41 9.78
C SER A 152 -16.82 -7.95 10.14
N GLY A 153 -16.86 -7.03 9.16
CA GLY A 153 -16.46 -5.64 9.31
C GLY A 153 -14.95 -5.42 9.15
N ALA A 154 -14.17 -6.42 8.76
CA ALA A 154 -12.74 -6.28 8.50
C ALA A 154 -12.45 -5.39 7.28
N ARG A 155 -11.42 -4.55 7.37
CA ARG A 155 -10.85 -3.81 6.25
C ARG A 155 -9.58 -4.48 5.79
N ILE A 156 -9.55 -5.01 4.58
CA ILE A 156 -8.38 -5.62 3.96
C ILE A 156 -7.77 -4.59 3.00
N VAL A 157 -6.67 -3.98 3.42
CA VAL A 157 -6.00 -2.90 2.66
C VAL A 157 -4.64 -3.37 2.18
N HIS A 158 -4.55 -3.68 0.90
CA HIS A 158 -3.31 -4.11 0.27
C HIS A 158 -2.43 -2.94 -0.16
N ALA A 159 -1.13 -3.20 -0.36
CA ALA A 159 -0.15 -2.27 -0.91
C ALA A 159 0.01 -0.98 -0.08
N CYS A 160 0.05 -1.12 1.26
CA CYS A 160 0.25 -0.01 2.21
C CYS A 160 1.73 0.43 2.31
N GLY A 161 2.43 0.52 1.18
CA GLY A 161 3.79 1.02 1.04
C GLY A 161 3.92 2.09 -0.02
N PHE A 162 5.16 2.38 -0.41
CA PHE A 162 5.43 3.35 -1.49
C PHE A 162 4.75 2.95 -2.81
N ASP A 163 4.62 1.66 -3.06
CA ASP A 163 4.09 1.18 -4.35
C ASP A 163 2.70 1.73 -4.66
N SER A 164 1.82 1.97 -3.66
CA SER A 164 0.48 2.46 -3.97
C SER A 164 0.01 3.65 -3.14
N VAL A 165 0.39 3.77 -1.86
CA VAL A 165 -0.17 4.80 -0.97
C VAL A 165 0.09 6.23 -1.48
N PRO A 166 1.32 6.63 -1.86
CA PRO A 166 1.55 7.97 -2.37
C PRO A 166 0.77 8.27 -3.66
N HIS A 167 0.53 7.25 -4.49
CA HIS A 167 -0.17 7.39 -5.76
C HIS A 167 -1.68 7.50 -5.57
N ASP A 168 -2.25 6.64 -4.74
CA ASP A 168 -3.68 6.61 -4.44
C ASP A 168 -4.12 7.87 -3.69
N LEU A 169 -3.40 8.20 -2.60
CA LEU A 169 -3.70 9.39 -1.82
C LEU A 169 -3.41 10.70 -2.56
N LEU A 170 -2.37 10.73 -3.43
CA LEU A 170 -2.13 11.93 -4.23
C LEU A 170 -3.21 12.13 -5.30
N ALA A 171 -3.70 11.05 -5.94
CA ALA A 171 -4.83 11.13 -6.85
C ALA A 171 -6.10 11.61 -6.10
N TYR A 172 -6.37 11.07 -4.92
CA TYR A 172 -7.46 11.51 -4.04
C TYR A 172 -7.32 12.98 -3.65
N PHE A 173 -6.15 13.40 -3.17
CA PHE A 173 -5.86 14.80 -2.83
C PHE A 173 -6.00 15.73 -4.04
N THR A 174 -5.59 15.27 -5.23
CA THR A 174 -5.69 16.06 -6.48
C THR A 174 -7.13 16.33 -6.88
N VAL A 175 -8.00 15.31 -6.84
CA VAL A 175 -9.40 15.49 -7.21
C VAL A 175 -10.15 16.39 -6.22
N GLN A 176 -9.72 16.47 -4.96
CA GLN A 176 -10.27 17.40 -3.98
C GLN A 176 -9.99 18.88 -4.32
N GLN A 177 -8.97 19.16 -5.13
CA GLN A 177 -8.63 20.53 -5.58
C GLN A 177 -9.40 20.95 -6.85
N LEU A 178 -10.20 20.07 -7.43
CA LEU A 178 -10.95 20.30 -8.66
C LEU A 178 -12.45 20.44 -8.38
N PRO A 179 -13.24 21.03 -9.31
CA PRO A 179 -14.69 21.11 -9.15
C PRO A 179 -15.35 19.74 -9.02
N GLU A 180 -16.41 19.65 -8.21
CA GLU A 180 -17.21 18.46 -8.05
C GLU A 180 -18.20 18.24 -9.21
N GLY A 181 -18.61 16.98 -9.41
CA GLY A 181 -19.66 16.63 -10.36
C GLY A 181 -19.29 16.78 -11.84
N VAL A 182 -18.02 17.02 -12.16
CA VAL A 182 -17.52 17.15 -13.54
C VAL A 182 -16.62 15.97 -13.93
N PRO A 183 -16.43 15.70 -15.24
CA PRO A 183 -15.42 14.76 -15.68
C PRO A 183 -14.02 15.17 -15.24
N LEU A 184 -13.25 14.22 -14.69
CA LEU A 184 -11.90 14.45 -14.16
C LEU A 184 -10.87 13.54 -14.82
N THR A 185 -9.68 14.11 -15.04
CA THR A 185 -8.50 13.35 -15.47
C THR A 185 -7.34 13.63 -14.53
N VAL A 186 -6.61 12.59 -14.15
CA VAL A 186 -5.39 12.70 -13.36
C VAL A 186 -4.28 11.90 -14.04
N ASP A 187 -3.16 12.58 -14.32
CA ASP A 187 -1.92 11.95 -14.78
C ASP A 187 -0.92 11.97 -13.63
N GLY A 188 -0.52 10.78 -13.16
CA GLY A 188 0.50 10.58 -12.13
C GLY A 188 1.88 10.36 -12.74
N PHE A 189 2.89 11.04 -12.19
CA PHE A 189 4.28 11.00 -12.64
C PHE A 189 5.18 10.65 -11.46
N VAL A 190 5.80 9.48 -11.50
CA VAL A 190 6.70 9.02 -10.45
C VAL A 190 8.15 9.16 -10.86
N ARG A 191 8.95 9.69 -9.96
CA ARG A 191 10.40 9.68 -10.05
C ARG A 191 10.96 9.21 -8.72
N ALA A 192 11.70 8.12 -8.74
CA ALA A 192 12.35 7.55 -7.58
C ALA A 192 13.82 7.33 -7.86
N SER A 193 14.64 7.44 -6.83
CA SER A 193 16.04 7.02 -6.80
C SER A 193 16.21 6.05 -5.65
N GLY A 194 17.13 5.11 -5.76
CA GLY A 194 17.37 4.11 -4.72
C GLY A 194 17.68 2.75 -5.31
N ILE A 195 17.89 1.78 -4.44
CA ILE A 195 18.18 0.40 -4.80
C ILE A 195 16.87 -0.37 -4.73
N ILE A 196 16.55 -1.12 -5.80
CA ILE A 196 15.41 -2.04 -5.82
C ILE A 196 15.64 -3.08 -4.72
N SER A 197 14.61 -3.29 -3.90
CA SER A 197 14.69 -4.29 -2.84
C SER A 197 14.73 -5.69 -3.43
N GLY A 198 15.35 -6.58 -2.71
CA GLY A 198 15.34 -7.96 -3.13
C GLY A 198 13.95 -8.60 -2.95
N GLY A 199 13.15 -8.17 -1.98
CA GLY A 199 11.74 -8.51 -1.90
C GLY A 199 10.99 -8.08 -3.16
N THR A 200 11.24 -6.84 -3.62
CA THR A 200 10.68 -6.32 -4.89
C THR A 200 11.15 -7.15 -6.08
N LEU A 201 12.43 -7.55 -6.14
CA LEU A 201 12.92 -8.42 -7.22
C LEU A 201 12.25 -9.80 -7.17
N ALA A 202 12.10 -10.40 -6.00
CA ALA A 202 11.43 -11.69 -5.85
C ALA A 202 9.95 -11.61 -6.28
N SER A 203 9.22 -10.58 -5.84
CA SER A 203 7.85 -10.33 -6.27
C SER A 203 7.76 -10.03 -7.77
N ALA A 204 8.69 -9.24 -8.34
CA ALA A 204 8.72 -8.98 -9.78
C ALA A 204 8.94 -10.26 -10.60
N LEU A 205 9.83 -11.16 -10.17
CA LEU A 205 10.05 -12.45 -10.78
C LEU A 205 8.82 -13.39 -10.64
N ALA A 206 8.16 -13.37 -9.48
CA ALA A 206 6.92 -14.08 -9.26
C ALA A 206 5.81 -13.59 -10.20
N ILE A 207 5.59 -12.28 -10.27
CA ILE A 207 4.62 -11.64 -11.18
C ILE A 207 4.93 -12.00 -12.64
N ALA A 208 6.19 -11.88 -13.07
CA ALA A 208 6.60 -12.19 -14.43
C ALA A 208 6.32 -13.65 -14.81
N SER A 209 6.50 -14.59 -13.87
CA SER A 209 6.28 -16.03 -14.10
C SER A 209 4.79 -16.46 -14.07
N ARG A 210 3.89 -15.61 -13.54
CA ARG A 210 2.49 -15.95 -13.28
C ARG A 210 1.48 -15.07 -14.04
N GLN A 211 1.87 -14.47 -15.14
CA GLN A 211 1.00 -13.52 -15.87
C GLN A 211 -0.32 -14.11 -16.36
N ARG A 212 -0.33 -15.39 -16.76
CA ARG A 212 -1.59 -16.06 -17.17
C ARG A 212 -2.57 -16.18 -16.02
N GLN A 213 -2.07 -16.56 -14.84
CA GLN A 213 -2.85 -16.67 -13.62
C GLN A 213 -3.34 -15.29 -13.15
N ALA A 214 -2.48 -14.29 -13.19
CA ALA A 214 -2.83 -12.91 -12.86
C ALA A 214 -3.94 -12.37 -13.80
N LYS A 215 -3.83 -12.64 -15.10
CA LYS A 215 -4.86 -12.26 -16.08
C LYS A 215 -6.18 -12.98 -15.80
N ALA A 216 -6.16 -14.28 -15.54
CA ALA A 216 -7.35 -15.05 -15.21
C ALA A 216 -8.05 -14.55 -13.94
N ALA A 217 -7.28 -14.27 -12.88
CA ALA A 217 -7.82 -13.70 -11.65
C ALA A 217 -8.43 -12.32 -11.85
N ALA A 218 -7.78 -11.45 -12.63
CA ALA A 218 -8.31 -10.12 -12.97
C ALA A 218 -9.61 -10.20 -13.80
N GLU A 219 -9.69 -11.09 -14.78
CA GLU A 219 -10.89 -11.33 -15.57
C GLU A 219 -12.03 -11.87 -14.72
N GLU A 220 -11.75 -12.82 -13.83
CA GLU A 220 -12.74 -13.35 -12.89
C GLU A 220 -13.22 -12.26 -11.94
N ARG A 221 -12.32 -11.50 -11.30
CA ARG A 221 -12.68 -10.39 -10.42
C ARG A 221 -13.58 -9.38 -11.13
N SER A 222 -13.28 -9.04 -12.37
CA SER A 222 -14.05 -8.05 -13.14
C SER A 222 -15.53 -8.43 -13.33
N ARG A 223 -15.89 -9.71 -13.19
CA ARG A 223 -17.28 -10.20 -13.27
C ARG A 223 -18.04 -9.99 -11.97
N TYR A 224 -17.35 -9.96 -10.84
CA TYR A 224 -17.94 -9.85 -9.50
C TYR A 224 -17.75 -8.47 -8.86
N GLU A 225 -16.72 -7.72 -9.28
CA GLU A 225 -16.47 -6.38 -8.74
C GLU A 225 -17.54 -5.40 -9.25
N PRO A 226 -18.34 -4.78 -8.35
CA PRO A 226 -19.37 -3.85 -8.75
C PRO A 226 -18.80 -2.68 -9.55
N GLN A 227 -19.43 -2.36 -10.67
CA GLN A 227 -19.13 -1.15 -11.42
C GLN A 227 -19.97 0.01 -10.85
N PRO A 228 -19.41 1.21 -10.71
CA PRO A 228 -20.18 2.36 -10.19
C PRO A 228 -21.32 2.70 -11.18
N SER A 229 -22.58 2.71 -10.66
CA SER A 229 -23.75 3.01 -11.48
C SER A 229 -23.70 4.45 -11.98
N GLY A 230 -23.97 4.66 -13.27
CA GLY A 230 -24.01 5.99 -13.90
C GLY A 230 -22.65 6.71 -14.01
N ARG A 231 -21.55 6.06 -13.62
CA ARG A 231 -20.22 6.64 -13.65
C ARG A 231 -19.26 5.81 -14.49
N ARG A 232 -18.30 6.45 -15.13
CA ARG A 232 -17.24 5.79 -15.90
C ARG A 232 -15.90 5.99 -15.22
N VAL A 233 -15.22 4.91 -14.83
CA VAL A 233 -13.92 4.95 -14.18
C VAL A 233 -12.91 4.11 -14.95
N ARG A 234 -11.81 4.71 -15.38
CA ARG A 234 -10.81 4.08 -16.26
C ARG A 234 -9.39 4.38 -15.82
N ALA A 235 -8.51 3.39 -15.97
CA ALA A 235 -7.07 3.56 -15.80
C ALA A 235 -6.33 2.96 -17.01
N PRO A 236 -6.42 3.63 -18.19
CA PRO A 236 -5.77 3.10 -19.39
C PRO A 236 -4.25 3.24 -19.29
N LEU A 237 -3.53 2.28 -19.88
CA LEU A 237 -2.10 2.43 -20.11
C LEU A 237 -1.89 3.59 -21.11
N GLY A 238 -1.15 4.60 -20.66
CA GLY A 238 -0.82 5.75 -21.52
C GLY A 238 0.18 5.39 -22.62
N ALA A 239 0.53 6.37 -23.45
CA ALA A 239 1.63 6.24 -24.42
C ALA A 239 2.89 6.96 -23.94
N PRO A 240 4.09 6.50 -24.32
CA PRO A 240 5.33 7.24 -24.09
C PRO A 240 5.25 8.63 -24.70
N ARG A 241 5.57 9.67 -23.94
CA ARG A 241 5.54 11.06 -24.42
C ARG A 241 6.53 11.94 -23.67
N PHE A 242 6.93 13.05 -24.27
CA PHE A 242 7.54 14.13 -23.51
C PHE A 242 6.44 14.89 -22.77
N SER A 243 6.55 14.98 -21.46
CA SER A 243 5.61 15.75 -20.62
C SER A 243 6.15 17.16 -20.44
N ARG A 244 5.42 18.14 -20.96
CA ARG A 244 5.72 19.55 -20.72
C ARG A 244 5.49 19.97 -19.28
N GLU A 245 4.61 19.26 -18.59
CA GLU A 245 4.22 19.47 -17.20
C GLU A 245 5.35 19.15 -16.20
N THR A 246 6.22 18.21 -16.57
CA THR A 246 7.34 17.77 -15.73
C THR A 246 8.70 18.07 -16.34
N GLY A 247 8.75 18.54 -17.61
CA GLY A 247 10.01 18.72 -18.35
C GLY A 247 10.77 17.41 -18.61
N MET A 248 10.08 16.25 -18.57
CA MET A 248 10.71 14.93 -18.65
C MET A 248 9.95 13.97 -19.57
N TRP A 249 10.60 12.89 -19.94
CA TRP A 249 9.94 11.79 -20.65
C TRP A 249 9.05 11.02 -19.70
N ALA A 250 7.78 10.84 -20.08
CA ALA A 250 6.77 10.07 -19.37
C ALA A 250 6.64 8.69 -20.04
N LEU A 251 7.02 7.66 -19.32
CA LEU A 251 6.91 6.26 -19.76
C LEU A 251 5.75 5.60 -19.01
N PRO A 252 4.80 4.95 -19.70
CA PRO A 252 3.75 4.21 -19.03
C PRO A 252 4.32 3.16 -18.05
N LEU A 253 3.79 3.12 -16.85
CA LEU A 253 4.23 2.23 -15.78
C LEU A 253 3.09 1.28 -15.39
N PRO A 254 3.09 0.03 -15.90
CA PRO A 254 2.01 -0.94 -15.66
C PRO A 254 2.21 -1.69 -14.33
N THR A 255 2.17 -0.94 -13.22
CA THR A 255 2.23 -1.44 -11.85
C THR A 255 0.83 -1.70 -11.28
N LEU A 256 0.74 -2.04 -9.98
CA LEU A 256 -0.52 -2.20 -9.27
C LEU A 256 -1.25 -0.85 -9.06
N ASP A 257 -0.51 0.26 -8.97
CA ASP A 257 -1.02 1.59 -8.62
C ASP A 257 -2.24 2.06 -9.43
N PRO A 258 -2.24 1.96 -10.80
CA PRO A 258 -3.41 2.35 -11.58
C PRO A 258 -4.68 1.59 -11.20
N GLN A 259 -4.54 0.33 -10.77
CA GLN A 259 -5.68 -0.48 -10.34
C GLN A 259 -6.20 -0.02 -8.97
N VAL A 260 -5.30 0.34 -8.04
CA VAL A 260 -5.67 0.87 -6.73
C VAL A 260 -6.41 2.19 -6.89
N VAL A 261 -5.83 3.16 -7.64
CA VAL A 261 -6.49 4.46 -7.92
C VAL A 261 -7.84 4.28 -8.62
N ARG A 262 -7.95 3.35 -9.58
CA ARG A 262 -9.22 3.04 -10.25
C ARG A 262 -10.28 2.53 -9.27
N ARG A 263 -9.89 1.69 -8.30
CA ARG A 263 -10.79 1.16 -7.28
C ARG A 263 -11.23 2.25 -6.31
N SER A 264 -10.33 3.12 -5.88
CA SER A 264 -10.66 4.31 -5.08
C SER A 264 -11.65 5.20 -5.81
N ALA A 265 -11.40 5.47 -7.09
CA ALA A 265 -12.29 6.27 -7.91
C ALA A 265 -13.67 5.61 -8.14
N ALA A 266 -13.73 4.28 -8.21
CA ALA A 266 -14.99 3.56 -8.32
C ALA A 266 -15.83 3.64 -7.03
N ALA A 267 -15.17 3.63 -5.88
CA ALA A 267 -15.82 3.66 -4.57
C ALA A 267 -16.22 5.06 -4.11
N LEU A 268 -15.49 6.11 -4.52
CA LEU A 268 -15.67 7.48 -4.04
C LEU A 268 -16.29 8.37 -5.12
N GLU A 269 -17.46 8.95 -4.84
CA GLU A 269 -18.17 9.84 -5.78
C GLU A 269 -17.38 11.11 -6.11
N ARG A 270 -16.49 11.54 -5.22
CA ARG A 270 -15.62 12.71 -5.39
C ARG A 270 -14.80 12.71 -6.68
N TYR A 271 -14.55 11.52 -7.27
CA TYR A 271 -13.87 11.39 -8.55
C TYR A 271 -14.74 11.72 -9.78
N GLY A 272 -15.98 12.15 -9.58
CA GLY A 272 -16.87 12.66 -10.62
C GLY A 272 -17.48 11.58 -11.53
N PRO A 273 -18.28 12.00 -12.53
CA PRO A 273 -19.07 11.09 -13.39
C PRO A 273 -18.23 10.34 -14.44
N ASP A 274 -17.13 10.89 -14.89
CA ASP A 274 -16.16 10.23 -15.80
C ASP A 274 -14.74 10.54 -15.30
N PHE A 275 -14.07 9.51 -14.79
CA PHE A 275 -12.71 9.60 -14.26
C PHE A 275 -11.73 8.79 -15.09
N ARG A 276 -10.57 9.40 -15.35
CA ARG A 276 -9.45 8.75 -16.02
C ARG A 276 -8.15 8.99 -15.28
N TYR A 277 -7.44 7.90 -14.96
CA TYR A 277 -6.09 7.93 -14.40
C TYR A 277 -5.07 7.33 -15.35
N ARG A 278 -3.89 7.94 -15.47
CA ARG A 278 -2.74 7.38 -16.18
C ARG A 278 -1.50 7.49 -15.30
N HIS A 279 -0.66 6.48 -15.36
CA HIS A 279 0.52 6.37 -14.50
C HIS A 279 1.79 6.29 -15.31
N TYR A 280 2.79 7.11 -14.96
CA TYR A 280 4.02 7.27 -15.72
C TYR A 280 5.24 7.31 -14.81
N ALA A 281 6.32 6.63 -15.25
CA ALA A 281 7.67 6.91 -14.77
C ALA A 281 8.23 8.15 -15.48
N SER A 282 8.82 9.07 -14.71
CA SER A 282 9.45 10.28 -15.23
C SER A 282 10.96 10.09 -15.40
N VAL A 283 11.47 10.20 -16.64
CA VAL A 283 12.86 9.96 -16.99
C VAL A 283 13.46 11.18 -17.67
N LYS A 284 14.62 11.66 -17.18
CA LYS A 284 15.25 12.87 -17.70
C LYS A 284 15.85 12.72 -19.11
N ARG A 285 16.39 11.53 -19.42
CA ARG A 285 17.20 11.31 -20.64
C ARG A 285 16.47 10.36 -21.58
N LEU A 286 16.30 10.78 -22.84
CA LEU A 286 15.70 9.96 -23.89
C LEU A 286 16.35 8.56 -24.05
N PRO A 287 17.71 8.42 -24.06
CA PRO A 287 18.31 7.09 -24.16
C PRO A 287 17.88 6.13 -23.03
N VAL A 288 17.74 6.64 -21.80
CA VAL A 288 17.24 5.85 -20.66
C VAL A 288 15.75 5.50 -20.85
N ALA A 289 14.97 6.43 -21.40
CA ALA A 289 13.58 6.20 -21.71
C ALA A 289 13.38 5.10 -22.77
N LEU A 290 14.26 5.01 -23.74
CA LEU A 290 14.24 3.97 -24.79
C LEU A 290 14.80 2.64 -24.30
N ALA A 291 15.87 2.66 -23.51
CA ALA A 291 16.53 1.46 -23.00
C ALA A 291 15.75 0.78 -21.84
N GLY A 292 14.99 1.55 -21.04
CA GLY A 292 14.25 1.03 -19.91
C GLY A 292 13.26 -0.09 -20.25
N PRO A 293 12.34 0.10 -21.21
CA PRO A 293 11.41 -0.94 -21.65
C PRO A 293 12.12 -2.18 -22.21
N VAL A 294 13.22 -2.01 -22.95
CA VAL A 294 14.04 -3.11 -23.48
C VAL A 294 14.69 -3.90 -22.35
N GLY A 295 15.31 -3.21 -21.38
CA GLY A 295 15.89 -3.84 -20.20
C GLY A 295 14.86 -4.61 -19.37
N LEU A 296 13.68 -4.03 -19.17
CA LEU A 296 12.57 -4.69 -18.48
C LEU A 296 12.10 -5.93 -19.25
N GLY A 297 12.01 -5.85 -20.57
CA GLY A 297 11.68 -6.98 -21.45
C GLY A 297 12.70 -8.12 -21.35
N VAL A 298 13.99 -7.81 -21.26
CA VAL A 298 15.06 -8.82 -21.06
C VAL A 298 14.94 -9.49 -19.69
N VAL A 299 14.74 -8.73 -18.62
CA VAL A 299 14.51 -9.28 -17.28
C VAL A 299 13.24 -10.15 -17.25
N TRP A 300 12.18 -9.71 -17.92
CA TRP A 300 10.95 -10.48 -18.04
C TRP A 300 11.16 -11.80 -18.80
N ALA A 301 11.87 -11.77 -19.94
CA ALA A 301 12.19 -12.98 -20.71
C ALA A 301 13.07 -13.94 -19.89
N ALA A 302 14.06 -13.42 -19.17
CA ALA A 302 14.91 -14.19 -18.27
C ALA A 302 14.10 -14.87 -17.14
N ALA A 303 13.09 -14.19 -16.61
CA ALA A 303 12.20 -14.73 -15.58
C ALA A 303 11.34 -15.93 -16.06
N GLN A 304 11.09 -16.06 -17.39
CA GLN A 304 10.39 -17.21 -17.94
C GLN A 304 11.25 -18.49 -17.93
N VAL A 305 12.56 -18.36 -17.87
CA VAL A 305 13.51 -19.49 -17.92
C VAL A 305 13.79 -19.97 -16.50
N SER A 306 13.23 -21.14 -16.13
CA SER A 306 13.31 -21.67 -14.75
C SER A 306 14.73 -21.72 -14.14
N PRO A 307 15.79 -22.21 -14.83
CA PRO A 307 17.15 -22.19 -14.28
C PRO A 307 17.69 -20.77 -14.02
N VAL A 308 17.38 -19.82 -14.90
CA VAL A 308 17.81 -18.42 -14.76
C VAL A 308 17.11 -17.77 -13.58
N ARG A 309 15.81 -18.00 -13.45
CA ARG A 309 15.03 -17.52 -12.30
C ARG A 309 15.58 -18.07 -10.99
N THR A 310 15.83 -19.38 -10.90
CA THR A 310 16.39 -20.03 -9.69
C THR A 310 17.78 -19.45 -9.38
N TRP A 311 18.62 -19.24 -10.38
CA TRP A 311 19.93 -18.62 -10.20
C TRP A 311 19.84 -17.17 -9.72
N LEU A 312 18.92 -16.36 -10.29
CA LEU A 312 18.68 -14.99 -9.82
C LEU A 312 18.20 -14.99 -8.36
N MET A 313 17.26 -15.87 -8.02
CA MET A 313 16.75 -16.01 -6.65
C MET A 313 17.80 -16.48 -5.66
N SER A 314 18.75 -17.37 -6.06
CA SER A 314 19.82 -17.87 -5.19
C SER A 314 20.90 -16.81 -4.87
N ARG A 315 21.04 -15.79 -5.73
CA ARG A 315 21.92 -14.64 -5.48
C ARG A 315 21.35 -13.63 -4.49
N TYR A 316 20.07 -13.75 -4.21
CA TYR A 316 19.37 -12.88 -3.33
C TYR A 316 19.34 -13.48 -1.91
N GLU A 317 19.96 -12.78 -0.96
CA GLU A 317 19.91 -13.15 0.45
C GLU A 317 18.67 -12.47 1.10
N PRO A 318 17.67 -13.26 1.54
CA PRO A 318 16.53 -12.71 2.28
C PRO A 318 16.99 -11.97 3.54
N GLY A 319 16.41 -10.79 3.79
CA GLY A 319 16.70 -10.01 5.00
C GLY A 319 17.88 -9.04 4.87
N ARG A 320 18.53 -8.93 3.70
CA ARG A 320 19.51 -7.88 3.44
C ARG A 320 18.89 -6.73 2.63
N GLY A 321 19.21 -5.51 3.01
CA GLY A 321 18.81 -4.27 2.33
C GLY A 321 19.97 -3.28 2.25
N PRO A 322 19.76 -2.09 1.67
CA PRO A 322 20.77 -1.05 1.56
C PRO A 322 21.18 -0.52 2.94
N SER A 323 22.41 -0.04 3.05
CA SER A 323 22.88 0.61 4.28
C SER A 323 22.07 1.88 4.60
N ALA A 324 22.11 2.34 5.87
CA ALA A 324 21.48 3.59 6.28
C ALA A 324 21.93 4.78 5.43
N GLU A 325 23.23 4.84 5.06
CA GLU A 325 23.77 5.89 4.20
C GLU A 325 23.21 5.83 2.78
N GLN A 326 23.02 4.64 2.22
CA GLN A 326 22.41 4.46 0.91
C GLN A 326 20.94 4.89 0.92
N ARG A 327 20.19 4.52 1.96
CA ARG A 327 18.80 4.98 2.15
C ARG A 327 18.73 6.50 2.32
N ALA A 328 19.63 7.09 3.09
CA ALA A 328 19.65 8.53 3.32
C ALA A 328 19.86 9.37 2.04
N ARG A 329 20.46 8.79 0.99
CA ARG A 329 20.65 9.43 -0.32
C ARG A 329 19.48 9.24 -1.27
N ALA A 330 18.64 8.23 -1.04
CA ALA A 330 17.49 7.96 -1.88
C ALA A 330 16.38 9.00 -1.65
N ARG A 331 15.66 9.31 -2.73
CA ARG A 331 14.53 10.28 -2.70
C ARG A 331 13.49 9.84 -3.71
N PHE A 332 12.25 10.17 -3.42
CA PHE A 332 11.20 10.07 -4.40
C PHE A 332 10.42 11.39 -4.54
N ARG A 333 9.76 11.51 -5.68
CA ARG A 333 8.75 12.53 -5.96
C ARG A 333 7.66 11.90 -6.80
N VAL A 334 6.43 12.01 -6.36
CA VAL A 334 5.23 11.73 -7.15
C VAL A 334 4.53 13.04 -7.41
N ARG A 335 4.30 13.36 -8.68
CA ARG A 335 3.49 14.51 -9.12
C ARG A 335 2.22 14.03 -9.75
N ALA A 336 1.15 14.77 -9.56
CA ALA A 336 -0.08 14.56 -10.30
C ALA A 336 -0.52 15.84 -10.98
N VAL A 337 -1.06 15.71 -12.19
CA VAL A 337 -1.71 16.75 -12.94
C VAL A 337 -3.17 16.40 -13.05
N GLY A 338 -4.02 17.17 -12.39
CA GLY A 338 -5.46 17.01 -12.40
C GLY A 338 -6.12 18.02 -13.33
N GLU A 339 -7.11 17.59 -14.11
CA GLU A 339 -7.89 18.44 -15.00
C GLU A 339 -9.39 18.14 -14.88
N GLY A 340 -10.21 19.17 -14.80
CA GLY A 340 -11.67 19.05 -14.77
C GLY A 340 -12.37 20.41 -14.66
N GLY A 341 -13.55 20.54 -15.25
CA GLY A 341 -14.33 21.78 -15.20
C GLY A 341 -13.60 23.02 -15.72
N GLY A 342 -12.69 22.85 -16.70
CA GLY A 342 -11.85 23.94 -17.21
C GLY A 342 -10.68 24.36 -16.30
N GLN A 343 -10.52 23.70 -15.15
CA GLN A 343 -9.42 23.95 -14.23
C GLN A 343 -8.32 22.88 -14.38
N ARG A 344 -7.09 23.30 -14.06
CA ARG A 344 -5.91 22.45 -14.03
C ARG A 344 -5.16 22.68 -12.72
N VAL A 345 -4.82 21.61 -12.03
CA VAL A 345 -4.10 21.64 -10.76
C VAL A 345 -2.89 20.71 -10.80
N PHE A 346 -1.83 21.15 -10.14
CA PHE A 346 -0.61 20.37 -9.95
C PHE A 346 -0.47 20.06 -8.47
N THR A 347 -0.24 18.79 -8.16
CA THR A 347 0.00 18.34 -6.79
C THR A 347 1.23 17.47 -6.73
N GLU A 348 1.85 17.38 -5.57
CA GLU A 348 3.00 16.50 -5.36
C GLU A 348 3.07 15.95 -3.95
N VAL A 349 3.71 14.80 -3.83
CA VAL A 349 4.22 14.25 -2.58
C VAL A 349 5.68 13.84 -2.78
N THR A 350 6.51 14.12 -1.77
CA THR A 350 7.95 13.83 -1.80
C THR A 350 8.37 13.14 -0.51
N GLY A 351 9.44 12.35 -0.58
CA GLY A 351 10.00 11.67 0.59
C GLY A 351 11.41 11.14 0.35
N GLY A 352 11.89 10.41 1.32
CA GLY A 352 13.20 9.77 1.33
C GLY A 352 13.26 8.51 0.49
N ASP A 353 13.80 7.43 1.08
CA ASP A 353 13.97 6.13 0.43
C ASP A 353 12.65 5.41 0.20
N PRO A 354 12.19 5.30 -1.06
CA PRO A 354 10.90 4.68 -1.36
C PRO A 354 10.89 3.17 -1.14
N GLY A 355 12.05 2.53 -1.28
CA GLY A 355 12.13 1.06 -1.25
C GLY A 355 11.98 0.46 0.13
N TYR A 356 12.37 1.20 1.17
CA TYR A 356 12.44 0.65 2.53
C TYR A 356 12.01 1.64 3.61
N GLY A 357 12.72 2.78 3.76
CA GLY A 357 12.48 3.71 4.86
C GLY A 357 11.07 4.30 4.82
N GLU A 358 10.68 4.87 3.69
CA GLU A 358 9.34 5.45 3.56
C GLU A 358 8.26 4.38 3.47
N THR A 359 8.56 3.23 2.86
CA THR A 359 7.63 2.08 2.84
C THR A 359 7.32 1.59 4.25
N ALA A 360 8.32 1.44 5.12
CA ALA A 360 8.14 1.04 6.51
C ALA A 360 7.31 2.06 7.31
N LYS A 361 7.61 3.35 7.13
CA LYS A 361 6.87 4.48 7.69
C LYS A 361 5.40 4.46 7.26
N ILE A 362 5.16 4.36 5.96
CA ILE A 362 3.79 4.36 5.38
C ILE A 362 2.98 3.17 5.91
N LEU A 363 3.57 1.97 6.00
CA LEU A 363 2.91 0.80 6.57
C LEU A 363 2.54 1.00 8.03
N ALA A 364 3.47 1.54 8.83
CA ALA A 364 3.23 1.84 10.24
C ALA A 364 2.09 2.84 10.41
N GLU A 365 2.15 3.98 9.69
CA GLU A 365 1.12 5.02 9.76
C GLU A 365 -0.25 4.54 9.26
N ALA A 366 -0.30 3.75 8.19
CA ALA A 366 -1.54 3.14 7.72
C ALA A 366 -2.14 2.18 8.77
N SER A 367 -1.30 1.40 9.44
CA SER A 367 -1.75 0.47 10.48
C SER A 367 -2.20 1.19 11.74
N LEU A 368 -1.49 2.23 12.17
CA LEU A 368 -1.89 3.10 13.29
C LEU A 368 -3.18 3.86 12.96
N CYS A 369 -3.32 4.36 11.73
CA CYS A 369 -4.53 5.02 11.25
C CYS A 369 -5.76 4.10 11.34
N LEU A 370 -5.64 2.85 10.86
CA LEU A 370 -6.73 1.86 10.97
C LEU A 370 -7.07 1.51 12.42
N ALA A 371 -6.07 1.47 13.30
CA ALA A 371 -6.25 1.07 14.70
C ALA A 371 -6.85 2.17 15.58
N LEU A 372 -6.44 3.42 15.36
CA LEU A 372 -6.60 4.48 16.36
C LEU A 372 -7.47 5.66 15.90
N ASP A 373 -7.60 5.91 14.59
CA ASP A 373 -8.27 7.09 14.09
C ASP A 373 -9.78 6.88 13.86
N ASP A 374 -10.51 7.98 13.87
CA ASP A 374 -11.92 7.99 13.45
C ASP A 374 -12.00 7.98 11.92
N LEU A 375 -12.49 6.88 11.38
CA LEU A 375 -12.45 6.58 9.96
C LEU A 375 -13.85 6.34 9.37
N PRO A 376 -14.03 6.56 8.05
CA PRO A 376 -15.26 6.19 7.38
C PRO A 376 -15.64 4.72 7.62
N THR A 377 -16.93 4.44 7.78
CA THR A 377 -17.43 3.07 7.93
C THR A 377 -17.28 2.32 6.62
N THR A 378 -16.23 1.50 6.54
CA THR A 378 -15.91 0.66 5.37
C THR A 378 -15.58 -0.75 5.81
N ALA A 379 -15.82 -1.74 4.95
CA ALA A 379 -15.48 -3.14 5.19
C ALA A 379 -15.25 -3.89 3.87
N GLY A 380 -14.53 -5.00 3.96
CA GLY A 380 -14.11 -5.79 2.79
C GLY A 380 -12.72 -5.40 2.32
N GLN A 381 -12.34 -5.83 1.13
CA GLN A 381 -11.12 -5.36 0.50
C GLN A 381 -11.34 -3.95 -0.05
N VAL A 382 -10.63 -2.99 0.50
CA VAL A 382 -10.75 -1.56 0.23
C VAL A 382 -9.37 -0.96 -0.07
N THR A 383 -9.34 0.25 -0.60
CA THR A 383 -8.10 0.98 -0.88
C THR A 383 -7.76 1.95 0.24
N THR A 384 -6.56 2.49 0.23
CA THR A 384 -6.10 3.46 1.24
C THR A 384 -6.93 4.73 1.24
N ALA A 385 -7.26 5.29 0.07
CA ALA A 385 -8.12 6.46 -0.03
C ALA A 385 -9.54 6.17 0.46
N THR A 386 -10.08 4.97 0.19
CA THR A 386 -11.43 4.59 0.61
C THR A 386 -11.52 4.33 2.11
N ALA A 387 -10.51 3.66 2.69
CA ALA A 387 -10.52 3.27 4.09
C ALA A 387 -10.14 4.41 5.04
N MET A 388 -9.16 5.25 4.63
CA MET A 388 -8.47 6.18 5.52
C MET A 388 -8.44 7.62 5.00
N GLY A 389 -8.40 7.83 3.68
CA GLY A 389 -8.52 9.15 3.03
C GLY A 389 -7.71 10.27 3.69
N ASP A 390 -8.38 11.31 4.13
CA ASP A 390 -7.77 12.50 4.74
C ASP A 390 -7.05 12.22 6.06
N ALA A 391 -7.50 11.23 6.84
CA ALA A 391 -6.85 10.84 8.10
C ALA A 391 -5.42 10.35 7.82
N LEU A 392 -5.25 9.45 6.86
CA LEU A 392 -3.91 8.96 6.51
C LEU A 392 -3.05 10.06 5.84
N ILE A 393 -3.63 10.93 5.02
CA ILE A 393 -2.90 12.11 4.49
C ILE A 393 -2.38 12.99 5.63
N GLY A 394 -3.19 13.23 6.66
CA GLY A 394 -2.79 13.98 7.86
C GLY A 394 -1.60 13.35 8.55
N ARG A 395 -1.71 12.05 8.89
CA ARG A 395 -0.61 11.29 9.52
C ARG A 395 0.68 11.31 8.71
N LEU A 396 0.58 11.08 7.40
CA LEU A 396 1.75 11.08 6.53
C LEU A 396 2.40 12.46 6.42
N ARG A 397 1.61 13.56 6.44
CA ARG A 397 2.16 14.92 6.50
C ARG A 397 2.94 15.15 7.78
N ASP A 398 2.39 14.75 8.92
CA ASP A 398 3.03 14.86 10.23
C ASP A 398 4.30 13.99 10.30
N ALA A 399 4.30 12.85 9.61
CA ALA A 399 5.45 11.97 9.43
C ALA A 399 6.47 12.45 8.38
N GLY A 400 6.29 13.64 7.81
CA GLY A 400 7.25 14.26 6.89
C GLY A 400 7.08 13.90 5.42
N LEU A 401 5.91 13.38 5.00
CA LEU A 401 5.53 13.20 3.59
C LEU A 401 4.51 14.29 3.18
N PRO A 402 4.95 15.47 2.72
CA PRO A 402 4.07 16.58 2.43
C PRO A 402 3.26 16.36 1.15
N PHE A 403 1.93 16.26 1.27
CA PHE A 403 1.00 16.38 0.16
C PHE A 403 0.67 17.86 -0.05
N ARG A 404 0.99 18.41 -1.22
CA ARG A 404 0.82 19.85 -1.48
C ARG A 404 0.39 20.16 -2.90
N VAL A 405 -0.29 21.29 -3.07
CA VAL A 405 -0.49 21.91 -4.37
C VAL A 405 0.81 22.62 -4.77
N CYS A 406 1.20 22.47 -6.02
CA CYS A 406 2.41 23.10 -6.57
C CYS A 406 2.11 23.77 -7.91
N HIS A 407 3.08 24.47 -8.48
CA HIS A 407 2.98 25.08 -9.82
C HIS A 407 3.61 24.14 -10.86
N ALA A 408 3.31 24.38 -12.13
CA ALA A 408 4.05 23.80 -13.25
C ALA A 408 5.52 24.23 -13.16
N ASP A 409 6.46 23.31 -13.47
CA ASP A 409 7.90 23.62 -13.53
C ASP A 409 8.21 24.50 -14.73
#